data_e112846bbe3bec81eef4c6490e386c47
#
_entry.id   e112846bbe3bec81eef4c6490e386c47
#
_cell.length_a   1.000
_cell.length_b   1.000
_cell.length_c   1.000
_cell.angle_alpha   90.00
_cell.angle_beta   90.00
_cell.angle_gamma   90.00
#
_symmetry.space_group_name_H-M   'P 1'
#
loop_
_entity.id
_entity.type
_entity.pdbx_description
1 polymer ?
#
loop_
_entity_poly.entity_id
_entity_poly.type
_entity_poly.pdbx_seq_one_letter_code
_entity_poly.pdbx_strand_id
1 'polypeptide(L)'
;MKQVLGMVWFSFAMLCVVILLSFGNSKTVSVETEEEWVIPLSDVQVGELNEYFSALTVTHFLDYEAGEEHALQLLNFSSYMLELEYPAMVEQMFKNEEVYVAFDKKMMKSLIDHYFNEDLVMESIYIDLGDYVARPEIPVHKDAIYPEVYQCQQNEDGTYTIDLDLYELEDKTLGDQLILDKGWSMTVDCHKVGAATVVFEPNGDSGYITSYHPIYLK
;
A
#
# COMPACT_ATOMS: atom_id res chain seq x y z
N MET A 1 3.63 13.72 -18.97
CA MET A 1 3.55 14.05 -17.55
C MET A 1 2.12 14.21 -17.03
N LYS A 2 1.23 15.04 -17.58
CA LYS A 2 -0.15 15.20 -17.08
C LYS A 2 -1.07 13.96 -17.18
N GLN A 3 -0.79 13.02 -18.09
CA GLN A 3 -1.65 11.82 -18.27
C GLN A 3 -1.35 10.71 -17.26
N VAL A 4 -0.10 10.55 -16.82
CA VAL A 4 0.31 9.49 -15.87
C VAL A 4 -0.22 9.80 -14.46
N LEU A 5 -0.13 11.07 -14.05
CA LEU A 5 -0.72 11.51 -12.77
C LEU A 5 -2.25 11.29 -12.74
N GLY A 6 -2.93 11.45 -13.89
CA GLY A 6 -4.37 11.26 -14.01
C GLY A 6 -4.83 9.80 -13.85
N MET A 7 -3.99 8.81 -14.21
CA MET A 7 -4.36 7.39 -14.08
C MET A 7 -4.33 6.91 -12.63
N VAL A 8 -3.35 7.34 -11.85
CA VAL A 8 -3.26 6.99 -10.42
C VAL A 8 -4.46 7.58 -9.65
N TRP A 9 -4.88 8.81 -9.97
CA TRP A 9 -6.04 9.45 -9.36
C TRP A 9 -7.37 8.78 -9.72
N PHE A 10 -7.49 8.17 -10.91
CA PHE A 10 -8.76 7.57 -11.35
C PHE A 10 -9.08 6.26 -10.63
N SER A 11 -8.08 5.44 -10.35
CA SER A 11 -8.27 4.17 -9.63
C SER A 11 -8.68 4.41 -8.18
N PHE A 12 -8.15 5.45 -7.54
CA PHE A 12 -8.37 5.72 -6.12
C PHE A 12 -9.68 6.47 -5.82
N ALA A 13 -10.08 7.43 -6.66
CA ALA A 13 -11.38 8.08 -6.53
C ALA A 13 -12.54 7.06 -6.59
N MET A 14 -12.34 5.94 -7.28
CA MET A 14 -13.31 4.85 -7.34
C MET A 14 -13.39 4.06 -6.01
N LEU A 15 -12.27 3.85 -5.32
CA LEU A 15 -12.22 3.10 -4.07
C LEU A 15 -13.05 3.77 -2.95
N CYS A 16 -12.87 5.07 -2.77
CA CYS A 16 -13.58 5.81 -1.72
C CYS A 16 -15.05 6.04 -2.03
N VAL A 17 -15.40 6.23 -3.31
CA VAL A 17 -16.81 6.27 -3.75
C VAL A 17 -17.51 4.95 -3.44
N VAL A 18 -16.84 3.81 -3.61
CA VAL A 18 -17.40 2.49 -3.33
C VAL A 18 -17.63 2.30 -1.82
N ILE A 19 -16.68 2.69 -0.97
CA ILE A 19 -16.84 2.64 0.49
C ILE A 19 -17.98 3.59 0.91
N LEU A 20 -18.01 4.85 0.46
CA LEU A 20 -19.02 5.85 0.83
C LEU A 20 -20.42 5.53 0.31
N LEU A 21 -20.57 4.94 -0.89
CA LEU A 21 -21.88 4.55 -1.43
C LEU A 21 -22.52 3.37 -0.67
N SER A 22 -21.70 2.53 -0.03
CA SER A 22 -22.21 1.44 0.82
C SER A 22 -22.91 1.95 2.08
N PHE A 23 -22.55 3.13 2.57
CA PHE A 23 -23.15 3.72 3.80
C PHE A 23 -24.46 4.49 3.57
N GLY A 24 -24.73 4.91 2.32
CA GLY A 24 -25.92 5.72 2.02
C GLY A 24 -27.26 4.99 2.12
N ASN A 25 -27.28 3.67 2.25
CA ASN A 25 -28.50 2.85 2.20
C ASN A 25 -28.81 2.01 3.44
N SER A 26 -28.04 2.12 4.51
CA SER A 26 -28.32 1.36 5.75
C SER A 26 -29.40 2.06 6.55
N LYS A 27 -30.62 1.56 6.47
CA LYS A 27 -31.70 1.92 7.40
C LYS A 27 -31.35 1.40 8.79
N THR A 28 -31.19 2.32 9.72
CA THR A 28 -31.08 2.08 11.17
C THR A 28 -32.13 1.11 11.67
N VAL A 29 -31.72 -0.05 12.13
CA VAL A 29 -32.47 -0.86 13.09
C VAL A 29 -31.67 -0.84 14.38
N SER A 30 -32.23 -0.18 15.41
CA SER A 30 -31.63 -0.12 16.73
C SER A 30 -31.78 -1.46 17.44
N VAL A 31 -30.68 -2.14 17.69
CA VAL A 31 -30.59 -3.16 18.75
C VAL A 31 -29.29 -2.90 19.50
N GLU A 32 -29.38 -2.57 20.78
CA GLU A 32 -28.25 -2.40 21.69
C GLU A 32 -27.62 -3.76 21.98
N THR A 33 -26.59 -4.08 21.27
CA THR A 33 -25.53 -5.02 21.64
C THR A 33 -24.24 -4.43 21.04
N GLU A 34 -23.10 -4.54 21.73
CA GLU A 34 -21.78 -4.19 21.21
C GLU A 34 -21.46 -5.09 19.99
N GLU A 35 -22.15 -4.87 18.88
CA GLU A 35 -21.86 -5.50 17.61
C GLU A 35 -20.83 -4.60 16.90
N GLU A 36 -19.60 -5.07 16.86
CA GLU A 36 -18.59 -4.60 15.93
C GLU A 36 -19.24 -4.45 14.54
N TRP A 37 -19.15 -3.25 13.98
CA TRP A 37 -19.83 -2.92 12.72
C TRP A 37 -19.08 -3.52 11.54
N VAL A 38 -19.21 -4.83 11.35
CA VAL A 38 -18.65 -5.54 10.19
C VAL A 38 -19.36 -5.06 8.94
N ILE A 39 -18.58 -4.60 7.97
CA ILE A 39 -19.06 -4.10 6.69
C ILE A 39 -19.00 -5.24 5.68
N PRO A 40 -20.13 -5.63 5.09
CA PRO A 40 -20.10 -6.60 4.00
C PRO A 40 -19.48 -5.97 2.76
N LEU A 41 -18.34 -6.49 2.32
CA LEU A 41 -17.67 -6.07 1.09
C LEU A 41 -18.14 -6.94 -0.07
N SER A 42 -18.31 -6.34 -1.25
CA SER A 42 -18.47 -7.08 -2.50
C SER A 42 -17.12 -7.58 -3.02
N ASP A 43 -17.11 -8.58 -3.90
CA ASP A 43 -15.89 -9.11 -4.53
C ASP A 43 -15.05 -8.02 -5.22
N VAL A 44 -15.73 -7.02 -5.81
CA VAL A 44 -15.06 -5.87 -6.45
C VAL A 44 -14.32 -5.03 -5.41
N GLN A 45 -14.97 -4.72 -4.27
CA GLN A 45 -14.36 -3.94 -3.19
C GLN A 45 -13.18 -4.69 -2.55
N VAL A 46 -13.32 -5.99 -2.35
CA VAL A 46 -12.21 -6.83 -1.87
C VAL A 46 -11.05 -6.77 -2.84
N GLY A 47 -11.30 -6.90 -4.16
CA GLY A 47 -10.27 -6.81 -5.18
C GLY A 47 -9.53 -5.47 -5.19
N GLU A 48 -10.26 -4.35 -5.08
CA GLU A 48 -9.69 -3.00 -5.04
C GLU A 48 -8.86 -2.76 -3.77
N LEU A 49 -9.32 -3.24 -2.61
CA LEU A 49 -8.57 -3.17 -1.35
C LEU A 49 -7.32 -4.06 -1.40
N ASN A 50 -7.41 -5.26 -1.94
CA ASN A 50 -6.27 -6.15 -2.13
C ASN A 50 -5.19 -5.48 -3.01
N GLU A 51 -5.60 -4.82 -4.10
CA GLU A 51 -4.69 -4.05 -4.96
C GLU A 51 -4.01 -2.92 -4.18
N TYR A 52 -4.77 -2.15 -3.41
CA TYR A 52 -4.24 -1.05 -2.61
C TYR A 52 -3.24 -1.52 -1.54
N PHE A 53 -3.59 -2.55 -0.76
CA PHE A 53 -2.71 -3.06 0.29
C PHE A 53 -1.55 -3.91 -0.24
N SER A 54 -1.58 -4.34 -1.50
CA SER A 54 -0.44 -5.02 -2.12
C SER A 54 0.82 -4.15 -2.13
N ALA A 55 0.67 -2.83 -2.19
CA ALA A 55 1.78 -1.90 -2.06
C ALA A 55 2.58 -2.10 -0.76
N LEU A 56 1.91 -2.38 0.37
CA LEU A 56 2.57 -2.62 1.65
C LEU A 56 3.33 -3.95 1.64
N THR A 57 2.69 -4.99 1.14
CA THR A 57 3.24 -6.35 1.20
C THR A 57 4.39 -6.57 0.22
N VAL A 58 4.29 -6.06 -1.00
CA VAL A 58 5.36 -6.16 -2.01
C VAL A 58 6.59 -5.32 -1.68
N THR A 59 6.43 -4.25 -0.91
CA THR A 59 7.53 -3.43 -0.42
C THR A 59 8.12 -3.96 0.89
N HIS A 60 7.60 -5.08 1.40
CA HIS A 60 7.94 -5.61 2.73
C HIS A 60 7.83 -4.57 3.84
N PHE A 61 6.77 -3.76 3.76
CA PHE A 61 6.49 -2.74 4.75
C PHE A 61 6.32 -3.38 6.13
N LEU A 62 7.01 -2.83 7.11
CA LEU A 62 7.01 -3.37 8.46
C LEU A 62 5.90 -2.75 9.29
N ASP A 63 5.93 -3.02 10.58
CA ASP A 63 5.06 -2.43 11.58
C ASP A 63 5.08 -0.90 11.50
N TYR A 64 3.90 -0.26 11.55
CA TYR A 64 3.75 1.17 11.34
C TYR A 64 2.62 1.75 12.19
N GLU A 65 2.90 2.88 12.82
CA GLU A 65 1.94 3.74 13.51
C GLU A 65 2.15 5.20 13.12
N ALA A 66 1.12 5.89 12.67
CA ALA A 66 1.20 7.30 12.29
C ALA A 66 1.71 8.17 13.44
N GLY A 67 2.61 9.10 13.11
CA GLY A 67 3.22 10.01 14.09
C GLY A 67 4.43 9.47 14.83
N GLU A 68 4.85 8.22 14.58
CA GLU A 68 6.14 7.69 15.02
C GLU A 68 7.25 7.95 13.99
N GLU A 69 8.51 7.72 14.37
CA GLU A 69 9.65 7.92 13.45
C GLU A 69 9.80 6.73 12.48
N HIS A 70 9.22 6.84 11.28
CA HIS A 70 9.29 5.83 10.22
C HIS A 70 9.94 6.33 8.91
N ALA A 71 10.70 7.43 8.96
CA ALA A 71 11.22 8.11 7.77
C ALA A 71 11.94 7.17 6.80
N LEU A 72 12.82 6.29 7.28
CA LEU A 72 13.53 5.33 6.45
C LEU A 72 12.59 4.33 5.77
N GLN A 73 11.59 3.87 6.49
CA GLN A 73 10.61 2.90 5.99
C GLN A 73 9.74 3.53 4.89
N LEU A 74 9.29 4.77 5.07
CA LEU A 74 8.52 5.52 4.07
C LEU A 74 9.35 5.82 2.81
N LEU A 75 10.63 6.17 3.00
CA LEU A 75 11.57 6.35 1.88
C LEU A 75 11.77 5.04 1.09
N ASN A 76 11.98 3.93 1.79
CA ASN A 76 12.12 2.61 1.16
C ASN A 76 10.83 2.23 0.41
N PHE A 77 9.67 2.36 1.04
CA PHE A 77 8.37 2.12 0.43
C PHE A 77 8.21 2.91 -0.88
N SER A 78 8.36 4.23 -0.82
CA SER A 78 8.13 5.08 -1.98
C SER A 78 9.13 4.83 -3.11
N SER A 79 10.42 4.60 -2.79
CA SER A 79 11.43 4.28 -3.79
C SER A 79 11.17 2.92 -4.47
N TYR A 80 10.74 1.94 -3.69
CA TYR A 80 10.41 0.61 -4.20
C TYR A 80 9.17 0.63 -5.10
N MET A 81 8.13 1.33 -4.68
CA MET A 81 6.92 1.53 -5.49
C MET A 81 7.23 2.22 -6.82
N LEU A 82 8.14 3.21 -6.83
CA LEU A 82 8.57 3.86 -8.07
C LEU A 82 9.33 2.90 -8.99
N GLU A 83 10.19 2.03 -8.45
CA GLU A 83 10.87 1.01 -9.26
C GLU A 83 9.90 0.00 -9.87
N LEU A 84 8.86 -0.39 -9.15
CA LEU A 84 7.86 -1.34 -9.63
C LEU A 84 6.90 -0.72 -10.65
N GLU A 85 6.29 0.39 -10.30
CA GLU A 85 5.19 0.96 -11.11
C GLU A 85 5.68 1.89 -12.21
N TYR A 86 6.84 2.54 -12.01
CA TYR A 86 7.36 3.56 -12.92
C TYR A 86 8.85 3.36 -13.25
N PRO A 87 9.28 2.16 -13.68
CA PRO A 87 10.70 1.86 -13.92
C PRO A 87 11.34 2.80 -14.95
N ALA A 88 10.56 3.34 -15.89
CA ALA A 88 11.05 4.31 -16.88
C ALA A 88 11.34 5.71 -16.31
N MET A 89 10.94 5.99 -15.06
CA MET A 89 11.17 7.25 -14.36
C MET A 89 12.30 7.16 -13.33
N VAL A 90 12.90 6.00 -13.21
CA VAL A 90 14.01 5.73 -12.30
C VAL A 90 15.33 5.85 -13.08
N GLU A 91 16.24 6.65 -12.57
CA GLU A 91 17.53 6.90 -13.22
C GLU A 91 18.66 6.17 -12.48
N GLN A 92 19.50 5.43 -13.23
CA GLN A 92 20.72 4.86 -12.67
C GLN A 92 21.85 5.89 -12.72
N MET A 93 22.59 6.00 -11.64
CA MET A 93 23.74 6.88 -11.47
C MET A 93 24.95 6.10 -10.99
N PHE A 94 26.15 6.55 -11.40
CA PHE A 94 27.40 5.97 -10.93
C PHE A 94 28.15 6.98 -10.07
N LYS A 95 28.52 6.57 -8.87
CA LYS A 95 29.31 7.38 -7.95
C LYS A 95 30.32 6.50 -7.22
N ASN A 96 31.62 6.81 -7.34
CA ASN A 96 32.70 6.06 -6.69
C ASN A 96 32.69 4.54 -6.96
N GLU A 97 32.42 4.13 -8.22
CA GLU A 97 32.29 2.73 -8.63
C GLU A 97 31.05 2.00 -8.10
N GLU A 98 30.18 2.69 -7.39
CA GLU A 98 28.90 2.15 -6.90
C GLU A 98 27.75 2.62 -7.80
N VAL A 99 26.74 1.78 -7.95
CA VAL A 99 25.50 2.08 -8.65
C VAL A 99 24.49 2.63 -7.66
N TYR A 100 23.92 3.77 -8.00
CA TYR A 100 22.83 4.39 -7.27
C TYR A 100 21.60 4.48 -8.16
N VAL A 101 20.46 4.43 -7.54
CA VAL A 101 19.16 4.62 -8.18
C VAL A 101 18.58 5.93 -7.69
N ALA A 102 18.20 6.81 -8.63
CA ALA A 102 17.68 8.13 -8.34
C ALA A 102 16.18 8.22 -8.65
N PHE A 103 15.45 8.87 -7.75
CA PHE A 103 13.99 9.00 -7.75
C PHE A 103 13.59 10.47 -7.68
N ASP A 104 12.55 10.86 -8.38
CA ASP A 104 11.96 12.20 -8.28
C ASP A 104 11.32 12.38 -6.89
N LYS A 105 11.76 13.39 -6.13
CA LYS A 105 11.26 13.70 -4.78
C LYS A 105 9.76 13.97 -4.74
N LYS A 106 9.23 14.62 -5.76
CA LYS A 106 7.80 14.96 -5.80
C LYS A 106 6.95 13.70 -5.96
N MET A 107 7.44 12.74 -6.74
CA MET A 107 6.77 11.46 -6.88
C MET A 107 6.83 10.65 -5.59
N MET A 108 8.00 10.59 -4.93
CA MET A 108 8.13 9.93 -3.62
C MET A 108 7.20 10.58 -2.58
N LYS A 109 7.24 11.92 -2.48
CA LYS A 109 6.33 12.64 -1.57
C LYS A 109 4.86 12.34 -1.88
N SER A 110 4.48 12.33 -3.16
CA SER A 110 3.10 12.05 -3.56
C SER A 110 2.65 10.64 -3.17
N LEU A 111 3.54 9.64 -3.22
CA LEU A 111 3.24 8.28 -2.76
C LEU A 111 3.08 8.22 -1.24
N ILE A 112 4.01 8.82 -0.50
CA ILE A 112 3.95 8.85 0.98
C ILE A 112 2.69 9.58 1.45
N ASP A 113 2.39 10.74 0.88
CA ASP A 113 1.20 11.53 1.18
C ASP A 113 -0.09 10.73 0.88
N HIS A 114 -0.09 10.01 -0.25
CA HIS A 114 -1.22 9.21 -0.69
C HIS A 114 -1.53 8.02 0.23
N TYR A 115 -0.50 7.28 0.64
CA TYR A 115 -0.70 6.07 1.45
C TYR A 115 -0.75 6.35 2.95
N PHE A 116 -0.04 7.39 3.44
CA PHE A 116 0.20 7.58 4.88
C PHE A 116 -0.11 8.99 5.38
N ASN A 117 -0.38 9.95 4.49
CA ASN A 117 -0.56 11.37 4.83
C ASN A 117 0.61 11.94 5.65
N GLU A 118 1.83 11.51 5.33
CA GLU A 118 3.06 11.87 6.04
C GLU A 118 3.98 12.72 5.15
N ASP A 119 4.90 13.44 5.78
CA ASP A 119 5.91 14.21 5.06
C ASP A 119 7.12 13.36 4.66
N LEU A 120 7.72 13.69 3.51
CA LEU A 120 8.99 13.10 3.09
C LEU A 120 10.14 13.63 3.96
N VAL A 121 10.63 12.80 4.87
CA VAL A 121 11.82 13.11 5.71
C VAL A 121 13.03 12.34 5.18
N MET A 122 14.17 13.05 5.04
CA MET A 122 15.40 12.50 4.48
C MET A 122 16.22 11.76 5.53
N GLU A 123 16.62 10.54 5.20
CA GLU A 123 17.53 9.72 6.02
C GLU A 123 18.95 9.68 5.44
N SER A 124 19.93 9.45 6.30
CA SER A 124 21.35 9.56 5.98
C SER A 124 21.86 8.57 4.92
N ILE A 125 21.17 7.45 4.69
CA ILE A 125 21.51 6.49 3.65
C ILE A 125 21.08 6.95 2.25
N TYR A 126 20.19 7.94 2.18
CA TYR A 126 19.74 8.57 0.96
C TYR A 126 20.56 9.82 0.66
N ILE A 127 20.90 10.02 -0.60
CA ILE A 127 21.65 11.19 -1.06
C ILE A 127 20.65 12.21 -1.62
N ASP A 128 20.65 13.41 -1.02
CA ASP A 128 19.87 14.53 -1.54
C ASP A 128 20.57 15.15 -2.76
N LEU A 129 19.90 15.15 -3.90
CA LEU A 129 20.36 15.69 -5.17
C LEU A 129 19.49 16.86 -5.66
N GLY A 130 18.84 17.58 -4.75
CA GLY A 130 17.92 18.68 -5.08
C GLY A 130 16.52 18.17 -5.38
N ASP A 131 16.13 18.12 -6.66
CA ASP A 131 14.82 17.60 -7.06
C ASP A 131 14.74 16.05 -7.03
N TYR A 132 15.88 15.37 -6.84
CA TYR A 132 16.01 13.93 -6.79
C TYR A 132 16.56 13.44 -5.46
N VAL A 133 16.27 12.20 -5.16
CA VAL A 133 16.82 11.43 -4.04
C VAL A 133 17.46 10.17 -4.61
N ALA A 134 18.67 9.84 -4.18
CA ALA A 134 19.32 8.61 -4.63
C ALA A 134 19.68 7.69 -3.45
N ARG A 135 19.57 6.38 -3.67
CA ARG A 135 20.04 5.33 -2.76
C ARG A 135 20.95 4.35 -3.50
N PRO A 136 21.81 3.61 -2.79
CA PRO A 136 22.49 2.49 -3.39
C PRO A 136 21.49 1.53 -4.05
N GLU A 137 21.88 0.94 -5.18
CA GLU A 137 21.07 -0.10 -5.80
C GLU A 137 21.01 -1.31 -4.85
N ILE A 138 19.82 -1.63 -4.39
CA ILE A 138 19.54 -2.81 -3.56
C ILE A 138 18.74 -3.76 -4.44
N PRO A 139 19.14 -5.02 -4.56
CA PRO A 139 18.35 -5.99 -5.30
C PRO A 139 16.91 -6.04 -4.75
N VAL A 140 15.95 -5.81 -5.63
CA VAL A 140 14.54 -5.95 -5.29
C VAL A 140 14.27 -7.40 -4.93
N HIS A 141 13.82 -7.66 -3.70
CA HIS A 141 13.42 -8.99 -3.30
C HIS A 141 12.16 -9.41 -4.06
N LYS A 142 12.23 -10.55 -4.73
CA LYS A 142 11.13 -11.07 -5.55
C LYS A 142 10.10 -11.90 -4.78
N ASP A 143 10.20 -11.96 -3.47
CA ASP A 143 9.26 -12.69 -2.63
C ASP A 143 7.99 -11.85 -2.46
N ALA A 144 7.13 -11.91 -3.46
CA ALA A 144 5.88 -11.17 -3.43
C ALA A 144 4.90 -11.83 -2.46
N ILE A 145 4.50 -11.09 -1.44
CA ILE A 145 3.44 -11.44 -0.52
C ILE A 145 2.18 -10.71 -0.96
N TYR A 146 1.07 -11.43 -1.05
CA TYR A 146 -0.22 -10.90 -1.47
C TYR A 146 -1.17 -10.80 -0.30
N PRO A 147 -1.83 -9.65 -0.10
CA PRO A 147 -2.86 -9.51 0.89
C PRO A 147 -4.20 -9.97 0.32
N GLU A 148 -5.02 -10.56 1.17
CA GLU A 148 -6.43 -10.79 0.92
C GLU A 148 -7.25 -10.24 2.07
N VAL A 149 -8.10 -9.26 1.78
CA VAL A 149 -9.02 -8.69 2.76
C VAL A 149 -10.10 -9.72 3.09
N TYR A 150 -10.22 -10.10 4.35
CA TYR A 150 -11.29 -10.99 4.79
C TYR A 150 -12.30 -10.33 5.72
N GLN A 151 -11.95 -9.18 6.33
CA GLN A 151 -12.85 -8.46 7.21
C GLN A 151 -12.58 -6.94 7.14
N CYS A 152 -13.66 -6.15 7.22
CA CYS A 152 -13.60 -4.71 7.33
C CYS A 152 -14.62 -4.27 8.40
N GLN A 153 -14.18 -3.45 9.35
CA GLN A 153 -15.01 -2.94 10.45
C GLN A 153 -14.91 -1.43 10.51
N GLN A 154 -16.01 -0.76 10.80
CA GLN A 154 -15.99 0.67 11.10
C GLN A 154 -15.83 0.89 12.59
N ASN A 155 -14.86 1.69 12.99
CA ASN A 155 -14.60 2.08 14.37
C ASN A 155 -15.50 3.26 14.79
N GLU A 156 -15.67 3.46 16.09
CA GLU A 156 -16.48 4.56 16.65
C GLU A 156 -15.96 5.96 16.26
N ASP A 157 -14.66 6.09 16.03
CA ASP A 157 -14.01 7.34 15.62
C ASP A 157 -14.14 7.63 14.10
N GLY A 158 -14.75 6.72 13.36
CA GLY A 158 -14.95 6.84 11.92
C GLY A 158 -13.83 6.26 11.06
N THR A 159 -12.76 5.75 11.67
CA THR A 159 -11.72 4.97 10.96
C THR A 159 -12.24 3.56 10.61
N TYR A 160 -11.46 2.80 9.84
CA TYR A 160 -11.76 1.42 9.49
C TYR A 160 -10.63 0.52 9.92
N THR A 161 -10.96 -0.57 10.61
CA THR A 161 -10.05 -1.69 10.83
C THR A 161 -10.27 -2.73 9.74
N ILE A 162 -9.21 -3.08 9.03
CA ILE A 162 -9.23 -3.99 7.90
C ILE A 162 -8.24 -5.12 8.19
N ASP A 163 -8.76 -6.34 8.23
CA ASP A 163 -7.95 -7.52 8.48
C ASP A 163 -7.62 -8.23 7.17
N LEU A 164 -6.35 -8.59 7.02
CA LEU A 164 -5.75 -9.18 5.84
C LEU A 164 -5.19 -10.56 6.16
N ASP A 165 -5.41 -11.52 5.30
CA ASP A 165 -4.60 -12.72 5.20
C ASP A 165 -3.45 -12.47 4.22
N LEU A 166 -2.24 -12.95 4.56
CA LEU A 166 -1.04 -12.78 3.76
C LEU A 166 -0.65 -14.11 3.12
N TYR A 167 -0.48 -14.12 1.80
CA TYR A 167 -0.17 -15.30 1.01
C TYR A 167 1.13 -15.14 0.24
N GLU A 168 1.94 -16.19 0.20
CA GLU A 168 3.12 -16.31 -0.66
C GLU A 168 2.81 -17.22 -1.83
N LEU A 169 3.21 -16.83 -3.05
CA LEU A 169 3.08 -17.68 -4.23
C LEU A 169 4.11 -18.82 -4.20
N GLU A 170 3.69 -20.03 -4.59
CA GLU A 170 4.62 -21.15 -4.78
C GLU A 170 5.56 -20.91 -5.96
N ASP A 171 5.04 -20.33 -7.05
CA ASP A 171 5.85 -19.93 -8.20
C ASP A 171 6.23 -18.43 -8.10
N LYS A 172 7.40 -18.17 -7.55
CA LYS A 172 7.95 -16.82 -7.38
C LYS A 172 8.19 -16.07 -8.70
N THR A 173 8.23 -16.78 -9.83
CA THR A 173 8.43 -16.13 -11.15
C THR A 173 7.18 -15.41 -11.63
N LEU A 174 6.01 -15.74 -11.11
CA LEU A 174 4.74 -15.09 -11.41
C LEU A 174 4.54 -13.78 -10.63
N GLY A 175 5.31 -13.58 -9.54
CA GLY A 175 5.11 -12.47 -8.61
C GLY A 175 5.09 -11.10 -9.29
N ASP A 176 6.14 -10.78 -10.02
CA ASP A 176 6.28 -9.50 -10.71
C ASP A 176 5.16 -9.27 -11.74
N GLN A 177 4.69 -10.32 -12.40
CA GLN A 177 3.67 -10.23 -13.44
C GLN A 177 2.28 -10.02 -12.84
N LEU A 178 1.97 -10.67 -11.73
CA LEU A 178 0.68 -10.53 -11.05
C LEU A 178 0.51 -9.14 -10.42
N ILE A 179 1.59 -8.56 -9.90
CA ILE A 179 1.59 -7.18 -9.38
C ILE A 179 1.30 -6.19 -10.52
N LEU A 180 1.95 -6.37 -11.67
CA LEU A 180 1.80 -5.47 -12.82
C LEU A 180 0.44 -5.63 -13.50
N ASP A 181 -0.08 -6.86 -13.57
CA ASP A 181 -1.33 -7.17 -14.27
C ASP A 181 -2.58 -6.93 -13.40
N LYS A 182 -2.40 -6.55 -12.12
CA LYS A 182 -3.50 -6.29 -11.16
C LYS A 182 -4.51 -7.44 -11.09
N GLY A 183 -4.04 -8.66 -11.37
CA GLY A 183 -4.85 -9.85 -11.58
C GLY A 183 -4.73 -10.91 -10.49
N TRP A 184 -4.33 -10.50 -9.25
CA TRP A 184 -4.29 -11.44 -8.14
C TRP A 184 -5.66 -12.07 -7.90
N SER A 185 -5.71 -13.38 -7.92
CA SER A 185 -6.85 -14.15 -7.46
C SER A 185 -6.36 -15.43 -6.77
N MET A 186 -7.12 -15.92 -5.78
CA MET A 186 -6.89 -17.18 -5.06
C MET A 186 -6.85 -18.44 -5.94
N THR A 187 -6.89 -18.30 -7.27
CA THR A 187 -6.77 -19.40 -8.23
C THR A 187 -5.33 -19.82 -8.52
N VAL A 188 -4.34 -19.07 -8.00
CA VAL A 188 -2.92 -19.37 -8.13
C VAL A 188 -2.47 -20.21 -6.93
N ASP A 189 -1.60 -21.20 -7.15
CA ASP A 189 -1.04 -22.00 -6.06
C ASP A 189 -0.27 -21.10 -5.09
N CYS A 190 -0.81 -20.96 -3.87
CA CYS A 190 -0.28 -20.11 -2.83
C CYS A 190 -0.52 -20.74 -1.45
N HIS A 191 0.24 -20.31 -0.48
CA HIS A 191 0.03 -20.70 0.90
C HIS A 191 0.03 -19.48 1.83
N LYS A 192 -0.78 -19.54 2.89
CA LYS A 192 -0.88 -18.48 3.87
C LYS A 192 0.41 -18.41 4.69
N VAL A 193 1.04 -17.23 4.71
CA VAL A 193 2.29 -16.96 5.44
C VAL A 193 2.10 -16.03 6.62
N GLY A 194 0.91 -15.44 6.77
CA GLY A 194 0.67 -14.52 7.86
C GLY A 194 -0.70 -13.88 7.84
N ALA A 195 -0.85 -12.85 8.63
CA ALA A 195 -1.99 -11.97 8.66
C ALA A 195 -1.51 -10.53 8.96
N ALA A 196 -2.33 -9.54 8.65
CA ALA A 196 -2.07 -8.16 9.04
C ALA A 196 -3.36 -7.46 9.42
N THR A 197 -3.25 -6.48 10.30
CA THR A 197 -4.34 -5.54 10.59
C THR A 197 -3.93 -4.15 10.14
N VAL A 198 -4.80 -3.48 9.42
CA VAL A 198 -4.62 -2.10 8.93
C VAL A 198 -5.68 -1.22 9.55
N VAL A 199 -5.29 -0.05 10.05
CA VAL A 199 -6.25 1.01 10.34
C VAL A 199 -6.16 2.06 9.24
N PHE A 200 -7.31 2.34 8.63
CA PHE A 200 -7.47 3.26 7.52
C PHE A 200 -8.34 4.44 7.94
N GLU A 201 -7.85 5.66 7.74
CA GLU A 201 -8.58 6.88 8.01
C GLU A 201 -9.12 7.48 6.70
N PRO A 202 -10.46 7.60 6.53
CA PRO A 202 -11.05 8.21 5.35
C PRO A 202 -10.84 9.72 5.35
N ASN A 203 -10.52 10.29 4.18
CA ASN A 203 -10.33 11.72 3.99
C ASN A 203 -11.02 12.17 2.69
N GLY A 204 -12.28 12.57 2.77
CA GLY A 204 -13.11 12.94 1.60
C GLY A 204 -13.27 11.76 0.64
N ASP A 205 -12.82 11.95 -0.61
CA ASP A 205 -12.87 10.91 -1.65
C ASP A 205 -11.60 10.01 -1.64
N SER A 206 -10.77 10.09 -0.60
CA SER A 206 -9.55 9.33 -0.41
C SER A 206 -9.43 8.88 1.05
N GLY A 207 -8.27 8.39 1.42
CA GLY A 207 -7.94 8.05 2.79
C GLY A 207 -6.49 7.57 2.86
N TYR A 208 -6.03 7.31 4.05
CA TYR A 208 -4.65 6.89 4.29
C TYR A 208 -4.55 5.89 5.44
N ILE A 209 -3.44 5.20 5.49
CA ILE A 209 -3.14 4.19 6.50
C ILE A 209 -2.58 4.90 7.73
N THR A 210 -3.20 4.69 8.88
CA THR A 210 -2.73 5.22 10.16
C THR A 210 -1.98 4.16 10.98
N SER A 211 -2.27 2.87 10.75
CA SER A 211 -1.46 1.79 11.29
C SER A 211 -1.45 0.55 10.40
N TYR A 212 -0.37 -0.24 10.48
CA TYR A 212 -0.20 -1.52 9.79
C TYR A 212 0.61 -2.48 10.65
N HIS A 213 0.03 -3.61 11.01
CA HIS A 213 0.64 -4.60 11.90
C HIS A 213 0.66 -5.99 11.25
N PRO A 214 1.73 -6.35 10.52
CA PRO A 214 1.88 -7.69 9.95
C PRO A 214 2.39 -8.70 10.97
N ILE A 215 1.83 -9.90 10.96
CA ILE A 215 2.25 -11.05 11.77
C ILE A 215 2.51 -12.22 10.84
N TYR A 216 3.77 -12.64 10.73
CA TYR A 216 4.17 -13.76 9.90
C TYR A 216 4.18 -15.08 10.69
N LEU A 217 3.70 -16.15 10.06
CA LEU A 217 3.75 -17.50 10.60
C LEU A 217 5.19 -18.00 10.58
N LYS A 218 5.59 -18.71 11.66
CA LYS A 218 6.95 -19.28 11.79
C LYS A 218 6.99 -20.69 11.23
#